data_618ea1606e0e8177ee93b0fc160ca203
#
_entry.id   618ea1606e0e8177ee93b0fc160ca203
#
_cell.length_a   1.000
_cell.length_b   1.000
_cell.length_c   1.000
_cell.angle_alpha   90.00
_cell.angle_beta   90.00
_cell.angle_gamma   90.00
#
_symmetry.space_group_name_H-M   'P 1'
#
loop_
_entity.id
_entity.type
_entity.pdbx_description
1 polymer ?
#
loop_
_entity_poly.entity_id
_entity_poly.type
_entity_poly.pdbx_seq_one_letter_code
_entity_poly.pdbx_strand_id
1 'polypeptide(L)'
;ELLQTLNILFVHNIDTSSWSDAQRSAIYGWINNGGQLVVGGDVRATGGLADMLPAQVQEIGQTGSLNGLGTATRWRVRPEARDVPLLQLTPNPDADVVASTEAGTPLVIRQPVGIGMVVQTAFGLETLRDAGEPGTFWPRILQTNQDQTPVWQQLRENGFWTLQNALELPALRLPSVLGMLGFLLVYILTIGPLNYLLLRRFDRREWAYVTIPLLVLVFSGGAYFWGTTGRGRSVIANQLAIVRVLENRTQGQATTFLTLFSPSRRTYELGTPSDVLLSDLQPPWERQGAPLNIEYAEASVRVPELLIDVGAVRALAAEQLVTVPLLETTVRSVDGKRQVTLRNRGDAVLDDIVLSTVDGQSQYVGLLEAGDERTVDFEPLGGLGDEFGAMDGRVIDRQAVMRQLGGILLPLGFTNGVVLPGGMVAPVAPGEERFTLPEADELFELEPQPSDTVYVLAWQERAPLDVRLDEASVQSSGETLYVWPAQEEE
;
A
#
# COMPACT_ATOMS: atom_id res chain seq x y z
N GLU A 1 -7.26 13.13 2.34
CA GLU A 1 -6.06 13.81 1.79
C GLU A 1 -5.14 14.36 2.89
N LEU A 2 -5.67 15.12 3.89
CA LEU A 2 -4.85 15.68 4.96
C LEU A 2 -4.17 14.59 5.81
N LEU A 3 -4.83 13.51 6.15
CA LEU A 3 -4.26 12.43 6.96
C LEU A 3 -3.06 11.77 6.31
N GLN A 4 -3.00 11.71 4.98
CA GLN A 4 -1.87 11.14 4.24
C GLN A 4 -0.58 11.95 4.35
N THR A 5 -0.68 13.20 4.75
CA THR A 5 0.48 14.09 4.96
C THR A 5 0.94 14.14 6.41
N LEU A 6 0.19 13.52 7.32
CA LEU A 6 0.45 13.55 8.75
C LEU A 6 1.06 12.23 9.22
N ASN A 7 2.15 12.30 9.96
CA ASN A 7 2.71 11.16 10.67
C ASN A 7 2.12 11.03 12.09
N ILE A 8 1.77 12.16 12.69
CA ILE A 8 1.22 12.22 14.05
C ILE A 8 0.02 13.16 14.04
N LEU A 9 -1.08 12.74 14.66
CA LEU A 9 -2.28 13.52 14.87
C LEU A 9 -2.54 13.69 16.37
N PHE A 10 -2.55 14.92 16.85
CA PHE A 10 -2.95 15.24 18.22
C PHE A 10 -4.42 15.67 18.25
N VAL A 11 -5.23 14.94 19.00
CA VAL A 11 -6.64 15.24 19.24
C VAL A 11 -6.79 15.70 20.69
N HIS A 12 -7.12 16.98 20.85
CA HIS A 12 -7.19 17.61 22.15
C HIS A 12 -8.21 18.74 22.15
N ASN A 13 -9.01 18.83 23.21
CA ASN A 13 -10.02 19.88 23.42
C ASN A 13 -11.00 20.05 22.23
N ILE A 14 -11.33 18.95 21.57
CA ILE A 14 -12.28 18.88 20.45
C ILE A 14 -13.34 17.82 20.74
N ASP A 15 -14.58 18.08 20.34
CA ASP A 15 -15.66 17.10 20.47
C ASP A 15 -15.66 16.13 19.29
N THR A 16 -15.16 14.92 19.52
CA THR A 16 -15.11 13.86 18.52
C THR A 16 -16.41 13.08 18.36
N SER A 17 -17.39 13.30 19.25
CA SER A 17 -18.69 12.60 19.20
C SER A 17 -19.51 12.96 17.97
N SER A 18 -19.22 14.13 17.38
CA SER A 18 -19.84 14.62 16.13
C SER A 18 -19.23 14.00 14.86
N TRP A 19 -18.15 13.23 14.97
CA TRP A 19 -17.51 12.65 13.80
C TRP A 19 -18.35 11.52 13.20
N SER A 20 -18.46 11.53 11.88
CA SER A 20 -19.17 10.50 11.14
C SER A 20 -18.41 9.16 11.15
N ASP A 21 -19.12 8.06 10.89
CA ASP A 21 -18.50 6.74 10.76
C ASP A 21 -17.39 6.71 9.70
N ALA A 22 -17.59 7.42 8.59
CA ALA A 22 -16.58 7.54 7.53
C ALA A 22 -15.31 8.24 8.01
N GLN A 23 -15.43 9.31 8.82
CA GLN A 23 -14.28 9.99 9.41
C GLN A 23 -13.54 9.11 10.41
N ARG A 24 -14.27 8.40 11.27
CA ARG A 24 -13.68 7.44 12.22
C ARG A 24 -12.95 6.31 11.50
N SER A 25 -13.58 5.75 10.48
CA SER A 25 -12.97 4.70 9.64
C SER A 25 -11.71 5.18 8.94
N ALA A 26 -11.71 6.43 8.44
CA ALA A 26 -10.54 7.01 7.80
C ALA A 26 -9.36 7.16 8.78
N ILE A 27 -9.64 7.59 10.03
CA ILE A 27 -8.60 7.69 11.07
C ILE A 27 -8.11 6.31 11.47
N TYR A 28 -8.99 5.34 11.64
CA TYR A 28 -8.62 3.97 11.96
C TYR A 28 -7.73 3.36 10.86
N GLY A 29 -8.12 3.52 9.59
CA GLY A 29 -7.30 3.10 8.45
C GLY A 29 -5.94 3.79 8.41
N TRP A 30 -5.88 5.09 8.74
CA TRP A 30 -4.62 5.84 8.79
C TRP A 30 -3.71 5.35 9.93
N ILE A 31 -4.24 5.06 11.12
CA ILE A 31 -3.46 4.48 12.22
C ILE A 31 -2.90 3.12 11.81
N ASN A 32 -3.75 2.23 11.27
CA ASN A 32 -3.32 0.90 10.84
C ASN A 32 -2.18 0.93 9.80
N ASN A 33 -2.07 2.02 9.05
CA ASN A 33 -1.01 2.24 8.05
C ASN A 33 0.22 2.97 8.61
N GLY A 34 0.37 3.09 9.92
CA GLY A 34 1.55 3.68 10.56
C GLY A 34 1.36 5.08 11.09
N GLY A 35 0.14 5.63 11.02
CA GLY A 35 -0.19 6.88 11.69
C GLY A 35 -0.14 6.76 13.20
N GLN A 36 0.26 7.83 13.88
CA GLN A 36 0.29 7.89 15.34
C GLN A 36 -0.77 8.86 15.85
N LEU A 37 -1.75 8.34 16.59
CA LEU A 37 -2.82 9.13 17.19
C LEU A 37 -2.51 9.40 18.66
N VAL A 38 -2.48 10.67 19.06
CA VAL A 38 -2.35 11.09 20.46
C VAL A 38 -3.66 11.73 20.89
N VAL A 39 -4.34 11.17 21.89
CA VAL A 39 -5.58 11.69 22.43
C VAL A 39 -5.36 12.23 23.82
N GLY A 40 -5.62 13.51 24.02
CA GLY A 40 -5.54 14.18 25.32
C GLY A 40 -6.61 13.72 26.29
N GLY A 41 -6.33 13.81 27.58
CA GLY A 41 -7.25 13.44 28.67
C GLY A 41 -8.42 14.43 28.81
N ASP A 42 -9.22 14.55 27.76
CA ASP A 42 -10.47 15.30 27.74
C ASP A 42 -11.60 14.34 27.29
N VAL A 43 -12.69 14.30 28.08
CA VAL A 43 -13.85 13.43 27.81
C VAL A 43 -14.45 13.69 26.42
N ARG A 44 -14.43 14.94 25.95
CA ARG A 44 -14.93 15.28 24.63
C ARG A 44 -14.07 14.69 23.51
N ALA A 45 -12.76 14.71 23.70
CA ALA A 45 -11.81 14.16 22.74
C ALA A 45 -11.86 12.61 22.69
N THR A 46 -12.27 11.96 23.78
CA THR A 46 -12.34 10.48 23.86
C THR A 46 -13.65 9.93 23.38
N GLY A 47 -14.77 10.68 23.46
CA GLY A 47 -16.13 10.15 23.27
C GLY A 47 -16.37 9.48 21.90
N GLY A 48 -15.95 10.11 20.80
CA GLY A 48 -16.16 9.56 19.46
C GLY A 48 -15.07 8.56 19.00
N LEU A 49 -14.01 8.39 19.80
CA LEU A 49 -12.87 7.53 19.50
C LEU A 49 -12.77 6.33 20.46
N ALA A 50 -13.75 6.14 21.34
CA ALA A 50 -13.71 5.16 22.44
C ALA A 50 -13.29 3.76 21.99
N ASP A 51 -13.74 3.32 20.82
CA ASP A 51 -13.45 1.99 20.27
C ASP A 51 -11.97 1.82 19.80
N MET A 52 -11.24 2.93 19.67
CA MET A 52 -9.85 2.95 19.18
C MET A 52 -8.86 3.24 20.31
N LEU A 53 -9.35 3.59 21.50
CA LEU A 53 -8.50 4.03 22.59
C LEU A 53 -7.92 2.86 23.38
N PRO A 54 -6.66 2.97 23.84
CA PRO A 54 -5.98 1.95 24.63
C PRO A 54 -6.55 1.78 26.06
N ALA A 55 -7.44 2.69 26.49
CA ALA A 55 -8.08 2.58 27.80
C ALA A 55 -9.49 3.16 27.80
N GLN A 56 -10.33 2.58 28.66
CA GLN A 56 -11.68 3.08 28.92
C GLN A 56 -11.66 4.18 29.98
N VAL A 57 -12.43 5.25 29.74
CA VAL A 57 -12.59 6.36 30.69
C VAL A 57 -13.68 5.97 31.67
N GLN A 58 -13.34 5.86 32.98
CA GLN A 58 -14.31 5.49 34.03
C GLN A 58 -14.93 6.70 34.70
N GLU A 59 -14.14 7.67 35.11
CA GLU A 59 -14.63 8.86 35.83
C GLU A 59 -13.75 10.09 35.53
N ILE A 60 -14.37 11.28 35.71
CA ILE A 60 -13.68 12.56 35.67
C ILE A 60 -13.48 13.04 37.08
N GLY A 61 -12.25 13.42 37.45
CA GLY A 61 -12.15 14.35 38.57
C GLY A 61 -11.32 13.97 39.76
N GLN A 62 -10.32 13.14 39.61
CA GLN A 62 -9.23 13.12 40.59
C GLN A 62 -8.13 14.10 40.18
N THR A 63 -7.65 14.91 41.11
CA THR A 63 -6.42 15.67 40.92
C THR A 63 -5.22 14.79 41.26
N GLY A 64 -4.19 14.86 40.44
CA GLY A 64 -2.97 14.08 40.64
C GLY A 64 -1.72 14.79 40.14
N SER A 65 -0.57 14.22 40.43
CA SER A 65 0.72 14.76 40.03
C SER A 65 1.23 14.11 38.78
N LEU A 66 1.80 14.92 37.87
CA LEU A 66 2.48 14.44 36.68
C LEU A 66 3.93 13.98 36.93
N ASN A 67 4.41 13.91 38.21
CA ASN A 67 5.77 13.49 38.54
C ASN A 67 6.15 12.13 37.93
N GLY A 68 5.17 11.22 37.77
CA GLY A 68 5.40 9.92 37.16
C GLY A 68 5.89 9.97 35.70
N LEU A 69 5.62 11.05 34.99
CA LEU A 69 6.16 11.26 33.65
C LEU A 69 7.68 11.39 33.67
N GLY A 70 8.25 11.90 34.74
CA GLY A 70 9.69 12.04 34.91
C GLY A 70 10.45 10.72 34.93
N THR A 71 9.83 9.65 35.40
CA THR A 71 10.42 8.31 35.41
C THR A 71 10.51 7.73 34.00
N ALA A 72 9.45 7.87 33.22
CA ALA A 72 9.37 7.35 31.85
C ALA A 72 10.20 8.16 30.84
N THR A 73 10.32 9.48 31.06
CA THR A 73 10.95 10.40 30.09
C THR A 73 12.26 11.03 30.54
N ARG A 74 12.74 10.68 31.74
CA ARG A 74 13.91 11.32 32.39
C ARG A 74 13.75 12.85 32.50
N TRP A 75 12.52 13.31 32.67
CA TRP A 75 12.17 14.72 32.74
C TRP A 75 11.83 15.13 34.19
N ARG A 76 12.35 16.26 34.62
CA ARG A 76 12.00 16.82 35.94
C ARG A 76 10.78 17.74 35.78
N VAL A 77 9.61 17.22 36.14
CA VAL A 77 8.33 17.94 36.09
C VAL A 77 8.36 19.12 37.09
N ARG A 78 7.86 20.28 36.69
CA ARG A 78 7.77 21.47 37.55
C ARG A 78 6.73 21.28 38.68
N PRO A 79 6.92 21.95 39.84
CA PRO A 79 6.00 21.83 40.98
C PRO A 79 4.55 22.21 40.68
N GLU A 80 4.33 23.12 39.74
CA GLU A 80 3.01 23.58 39.30
C GLU A 80 2.12 22.47 38.72
N ALA A 81 2.71 21.38 38.27
CA ALA A 81 2.00 20.24 37.71
C ALA A 81 1.66 19.15 38.75
N ARG A 82 1.53 19.52 40.03
CA ARG A 82 1.20 18.55 41.10
C ARG A 82 -0.30 18.34 41.31
N ASP A 83 -1.12 19.30 40.96
CA ASP A 83 -2.59 19.25 41.12
C ASP A 83 -3.28 19.42 39.77
N VAL A 84 -3.10 18.43 38.90
CA VAL A 84 -3.69 18.42 37.56
C VAL A 84 -4.94 17.54 37.57
N PRO A 85 -6.05 17.97 36.92
CA PRO A 85 -7.20 17.08 36.75
C PRO A 85 -6.84 15.90 35.88
N LEU A 86 -7.12 14.70 36.37
CA LEU A 86 -6.84 13.45 35.70
C LEU A 86 -8.12 12.69 35.38
N LEU A 87 -8.17 12.06 34.22
CA LEU A 87 -9.16 11.02 33.92
C LEU A 87 -8.73 9.70 34.57
N GLN A 88 -9.69 8.99 35.13
CA GLN A 88 -9.46 7.63 35.57
C GLN A 88 -9.57 6.68 34.38
N LEU A 89 -8.44 6.12 33.97
CA LEU A 89 -8.30 5.24 32.83
C LEU A 89 -8.14 3.79 33.28
N THR A 90 -8.89 2.88 32.64
CA THR A 90 -8.70 1.43 32.80
C THR A 90 -8.09 0.90 31.51
N PRO A 91 -6.80 0.50 31.52
CA PRO A 91 -6.13 -0.01 30.32
C PRO A 91 -6.80 -1.24 29.75
N ASN A 92 -6.82 -1.38 28.44
CA ASN A 92 -7.18 -2.62 27.76
C ASN A 92 -6.09 -3.70 28.03
N PRO A 93 -6.41 -4.99 27.88
CA PRO A 93 -5.46 -6.09 28.16
C PRO A 93 -4.14 -5.98 27.38
N ASP A 94 -4.20 -5.50 26.13
CA ASP A 94 -3.07 -5.39 25.22
C ASP A 94 -2.40 -4.00 25.24
N ALA A 95 -2.80 -3.14 26.16
CA ALA A 95 -2.30 -1.78 26.26
C ALA A 95 -1.11 -1.67 27.24
N ASP A 96 -0.08 -0.94 26.85
CA ASP A 96 1.10 -0.67 27.65
C ASP A 96 0.96 0.64 28.44
N VAL A 97 1.18 0.56 29.75
CA VAL A 97 1.16 1.73 30.62
C VAL A 97 2.58 2.33 30.70
N VAL A 98 2.81 3.37 29.91
CA VAL A 98 4.11 4.03 29.78
C VAL A 98 4.50 4.83 31.04
N ALA A 99 3.52 5.48 31.65
CA ALA A 99 3.73 6.28 32.87
C ALA A 99 2.54 6.21 33.82
N SER A 100 2.80 6.19 35.12
CA SER A 100 1.79 6.20 36.19
C SER A 100 2.14 7.20 37.28
N THR A 101 1.16 7.63 38.05
CA THR A 101 1.39 8.39 39.28
C THR A 101 2.09 7.50 40.33
N GLU A 102 2.59 8.11 41.42
CA GLU A 102 3.11 7.35 42.58
C GLU A 102 2.07 6.42 43.20
N ALA A 103 0.79 6.73 43.05
CA ALA A 103 -0.33 5.92 43.50
C ALA A 103 -0.72 4.78 42.53
N GLY A 104 -0.02 4.66 41.38
CA GLY A 104 -0.30 3.64 40.37
C GLY A 104 -1.38 4.01 39.36
N THR A 105 -1.92 5.25 39.38
CA THR A 105 -2.89 5.71 38.38
C THR A 105 -2.20 5.92 37.05
N PRO A 106 -2.65 5.31 35.93
CA PRO A 106 -2.06 5.49 34.62
C PRO A 106 -2.12 6.95 34.15
N LEU A 107 -1.01 7.49 33.68
CA LEU A 107 -0.90 8.83 33.12
C LEU A 107 -0.83 8.82 31.58
N VAL A 108 -0.10 7.86 31.03
CA VAL A 108 0.07 7.68 29.60
C VAL A 108 -0.03 6.20 29.29
N ILE A 109 -0.91 5.89 28.39
CA ILE A 109 -1.17 4.52 27.93
C ILE A 109 -1.01 4.51 26.43
N ARG A 110 -0.37 3.50 25.89
CA ARG A 110 -0.22 3.32 24.43
C ARG A 110 -0.63 1.92 24.04
N GLN A 111 -1.06 1.78 22.81
CA GLN A 111 -1.39 0.49 22.20
C GLN A 111 -1.00 0.52 20.74
N PRO A 112 -0.27 -0.48 20.23
CA PRO A 112 -0.07 -0.65 18.80
C PRO A 112 -1.38 -1.03 18.14
N VAL A 113 -1.67 -0.43 16.99
CA VAL A 113 -2.85 -0.74 16.17
C VAL A 113 -2.38 -0.88 14.72
N GLY A 114 -2.36 -2.10 14.22
CA GLY A 114 -1.69 -2.41 12.96
C GLY A 114 -0.19 -2.12 13.06
N ILE A 115 0.32 -1.24 12.19
CA ILE A 115 1.72 -0.76 12.27
C ILE A 115 1.83 0.66 12.87
N GLY A 116 0.71 1.24 13.27
CA GLY A 116 0.65 2.54 13.94
C GLY A 116 0.52 2.41 15.45
N MET A 117 0.24 3.53 16.08
CA MET A 117 0.18 3.63 17.53
C MET A 117 -0.95 4.56 17.96
N VAL A 118 -1.67 4.19 19.01
CA VAL A 118 -2.59 5.08 19.71
C VAL A 118 -2.03 5.35 21.10
N VAL A 119 -1.90 6.61 21.44
CA VAL A 119 -1.48 7.08 22.75
C VAL A 119 -2.62 7.85 23.39
N GLN A 120 -2.97 7.49 24.61
CA GLN A 120 -3.97 8.19 25.41
C GLN A 120 -3.34 8.72 26.68
N THR A 121 -3.59 10.00 26.99
CA THR A 121 -3.14 10.61 28.23
C THR A 121 -4.30 10.77 29.20
N ALA A 122 -4.06 10.62 30.49
CA ALA A 122 -5.05 10.87 31.53
C ALA A 122 -5.27 12.37 31.81
N PHE A 123 -4.47 13.23 31.23
CA PHE A 123 -4.44 14.69 31.45
C PHE A 123 -4.58 15.45 30.14
N GLY A 124 -5.08 16.69 30.22
CA GLY A 124 -5.13 17.57 29.06
C GLY A 124 -3.74 17.96 28.57
N LEU A 125 -3.50 17.96 27.26
CA LEU A 125 -2.18 18.22 26.70
C LEU A 125 -1.64 19.62 26.99
N GLU A 126 -2.51 20.59 27.27
CA GLU A 126 -2.13 21.95 27.70
C GLU A 126 -1.32 21.95 29.00
N THR A 127 -1.56 20.97 29.87
CA THR A 127 -0.85 20.88 31.16
C THR A 127 0.64 20.57 31.00
N LEU A 128 1.05 19.95 29.90
CA LEU A 128 2.46 19.71 29.61
C LEU A 128 3.26 20.99 29.44
N ARG A 129 2.65 22.02 28.85
CA ARG A 129 3.27 23.33 28.70
C ARG A 129 3.58 23.95 30.05
N ASP A 130 2.64 23.90 30.97
CA ASP A 130 2.77 24.46 32.32
C ASP A 130 3.76 23.64 33.16
N ALA A 131 3.78 22.32 32.91
CA ALA A 131 4.74 21.40 33.54
C ALA A 131 6.19 21.58 33.05
N GLY A 132 6.41 22.38 31.98
CA GLY A 132 7.75 22.65 31.42
C GLY A 132 8.27 21.51 30.58
N GLU A 133 7.45 20.95 29.71
CA GLU A 133 7.79 19.87 28.80
C GLU A 133 9.14 20.11 28.06
N PRO A 134 10.07 19.15 28.05
CA PRO A 134 11.21 19.18 27.18
C PRO A 134 10.85 18.73 25.77
N GLY A 135 11.48 19.30 24.75
CA GLY A 135 11.23 18.90 23.34
C GLY A 135 11.52 17.42 23.02
N THR A 136 12.10 16.69 23.98
CA THR A 136 12.34 15.23 23.88
C THR A 136 11.21 14.37 24.46
N PHE A 137 10.16 14.96 25.01
CA PHE A 137 9.05 14.22 25.63
C PHE A 137 8.31 13.34 24.62
N TRP A 138 7.78 13.97 23.57
CA TRP A 138 7.00 13.27 22.57
C TRP A 138 7.79 12.20 21.80
N PRO A 139 9.02 12.46 21.33
CA PRO A 139 9.83 11.41 20.71
C PRO A 139 9.98 10.15 21.57
N ARG A 140 10.08 10.30 22.89
CA ARG A 140 10.19 9.16 23.81
C ARG A 140 8.87 8.43 24.03
N ILE A 141 7.76 9.16 24.16
CA ILE A 141 6.43 8.56 24.34
C ILE A 141 5.99 7.83 23.08
N LEU A 142 6.18 8.45 21.93
CA LEU A 142 5.74 7.94 20.64
C LEU A 142 6.69 6.91 20.03
N GLN A 143 7.89 6.75 20.62
CA GLN A 143 8.95 5.89 20.05
C GLN A 143 9.17 6.19 18.55
N THR A 144 9.08 7.48 18.18
CA THR A 144 9.29 7.89 16.80
C THR A 144 10.73 7.65 16.40
N ASN A 145 10.94 6.63 15.60
CA ASN A 145 12.12 6.56 14.78
C ASN A 145 11.92 7.61 13.67
N GLN A 146 12.74 8.66 13.65
CA GLN A 146 12.59 9.78 12.69
C GLN A 146 12.73 9.33 11.22
N ASP A 147 13.20 8.11 11.00
CA ASP A 147 13.47 7.55 9.68
C ASP A 147 12.37 6.60 9.15
N GLN A 148 11.28 6.38 9.89
CA GLN A 148 10.22 5.49 9.44
C GLN A 148 9.18 6.25 8.62
N THR A 149 9.26 6.07 7.30
CA THR A 149 8.21 6.50 6.38
C THR A 149 7.01 5.55 6.52
N PRO A 150 5.78 6.05 6.69
CA PRO A 150 4.59 5.20 6.73
C PRO A 150 4.49 4.28 5.53
N VAL A 151 3.98 3.06 5.72
CA VAL A 151 3.91 2.04 4.64
C VAL A 151 3.14 2.55 3.43
N TRP A 152 2.03 3.26 3.63
CA TRP A 152 1.25 3.84 2.54
C TRP A 152 2.05 4.86 1.71
N GLN A 153 2.93 5.65 2.35
CA GLN A 153 3.80 6.58 1.65
C GLN A 153 4.86 5.83 0.85
N GLN A 154 5.47 4.81 1.44
CA GLN A 154 6.43 3.95 0.75
C GLN A 154 5.78 3.23 -0.44
N LEU A 155 4.58 2.69 -0.28
CA LEU A 155 3.82 2.09 -1.36
C LEU A 155 3.53 3.09 -2.47
N ARG A 156 3.16 4.32 -2.13
CA ARG A 156 2.90 5.37 -3.11
C ARG A 156 4.17 5.81 -3.85
N GLU A 157 5.29 5.99 -3.14
CA GLU A 157 6.56 6.38 -3.75
C GLU A 157 7.12 5.30 -4.68
N ASN A 158 6.96 4.04 -4.31
CA ASN A 158 7.41 2.89 -5.11
C ASN A 158 6.37 2.42 -6.13
N GLY A 159 5.10 2.78 -5.96
CA GLY A 159 3.99 2.29 -6.76
C GLY A 159 4.13 2.59 -8.27
N PHE A 160 4.62 3.77 -8.62
CA PHE A 160 4.85 4.12 -10.02
C PHE A 160 5.87 3.18 -10.70
N TRP A 161 6.99 2.93 -10.05
CA TRP A 161 8.02 2.03 -10.55
C TRP A 161 7.56 0.57 -10.56
N THR A 162 6.79 0.17 -9.55
CA THR A 162 6.18 -1.17 -9.49
C THR A 162 5.24 -1.38 -10.67
N LEU A 163 4.39 -0.40 -10.96
CA LEU A 163 3.48 -0.47 -12.10
C LEU A 163 4.22 -0.53 -13.44
N GLN A 164 5.28 0.25 -13.61
CA GLN A 164 6.08 0.22 -14.83
C GLN A 164 6.71 -1.15 -15.09
N ASN A 165 7.13 -1.84 -14.03
CA ASN A 165 7.83 -3.12 -14.14
C ASN A 165 6.89 -4.32 -14.11
N ALA A 166 5.74 -4.21 -13.42
CA ALA A 166 4.82 -5.31 -13.21
C ALA A 166 3.65 -5.36 -14.21
N LEU A 167 3.32 -4.23 -14.85
CA LEU A 167 2.19 -4.16 -15.78
C LEU A 167 2.65 -4.43 -17.21
N GLU A 168 2.24 -5.56 -17.75
CA GLU A 168 2.22 -5.76 -19.19
C GLU A 168 0.92 -5.23 -19.78
N LEU A 169 0.99 -4.07 -20.45
CA LEU A 169 -0.15 -3.54 -21.18
C LEU A 169 -0.23 -4.23 -22.56
N PRO A 170 -1.21 -5.13 -22.80
CA PRO A 170 -1.31 -5.82 -24.09
C PRO A 170 -1.43 -4.84 -25.27
N ALA A 171 -2.01 -3.66 -25.03
CA ALA A 171 -2.14 -2.60 -26.03
C ALA A 171 -0.82 -1.94 -26.40
N LEU A 172 0.22 -2.04 -25.58
CA LEU A 172 1.57 -1.55 -25.84
C LEU A 172 2.52 -2.65 -26.33
N ARG A 173 2.06 -3.89 -26.41
CA ARG A 173 2.89 -4.97 -26.97
C ARG A 173 3.24 -4.62 -28.41
N LEU A 174 4.53 -4.45 -28.66
CA LEU A 174 5.04 -4.31 -30.02
C LEU A 174 4.74 -5.57 -30.81
N PRO A 175 4.39 -5.46 -32.12
CA PRO A 175 4.29 -6.63 -32.96
C PRO A 175 5.55 -7.48 -32.86
N SER A 176 5.41 -8.81 -32.91
CA SER A 176 6.56 -9.70 -32.79
C SER A 176 7.63 -9.30 -33.83
N VAL A 177 8.89 -9.28 -33.42
CA VAL A 177 10.02 -8.93 -34.30
C VAL A 177 10.02 -9.81 -35.54
N LEU A 178 9.67 -11.11 -35.40
CA LEU A 178 9.53 -12.05 -36.49
C LEU A 178 8.39 -11.66 -37.45
N GLY A 179 7.26 -11.15 -36.92
CA GLY A 179 6.15 -10.64 -37.71
C GLY A 179 6.52 -9.39 -38.50
N MET A 180 7.27 -8.46 -37.88
CA MET A 180 7.77 -7.25 -38.54
C MET A 180 8.78 -7.59 -39.63
N LEU A 181 9.70 -8.52 -39.38
CA LEU A 181 10.66 -9.00 -40.37
C LEU A 181 9.97 -9.72 -41.52
N GLY A 182 8.97 -10.56 -41.22
CA GLY A 182 8.14 -11.22 -42.23
C GLY A 182 7.40 -10.22 -43.14
N PHE A 183 6.77 -9.20 -42.54
CA PHE A 183 6.11 -8.13 -43.28
C PHE A 183 7.09 -7.36 -44.17
N LEU A 184 8.27 -7.01 -43.63
CA LEU A 184 9.32 -6.32 -44.41
C LEU A 184 9.84 -7.17 -45.58
N LEU A 185 10.02 -8.47 -45.35
CA LEU A 185 10.46 -9.41 -46.37
C LEU A 185 9.43 -9.52 -47.49
N VAL A 186 8.15 -9.63 -47.17
CA VAL A 186 7.03 -9.66 -48.14
C VAL A 186 7.01 -8.33 -48.94
N TYR A 187 7.18 -7.20 -48.23
CA TYR A 187 7.29 -5.88 -48.89
C TYR A 187 8.42 -5.81 -49.91
N ILE A 188 9.65 -6.20 -49.56
CA ILE A 188 10.82 -6.18 -50.42
C ILE A 188 10.62 -7.13 -51.63
N LEU A 189 10.13 -8.34 -51.38
CA LEU A 189 9.88 -9.30 -52.45
C LEU A 189 8.80 -8.82 -53.41
N THR A 190 7.75 -8.15 -52.91
CA THR A 190 6.66 -7.66 -53.74
C THR A 190 7.09 -6.44 -54.61
N ILE A 191 7.76 -5.46 -54.02
CA ILE A 191 8.21 -4.26 -54.75
C ILE A 191 9.34 -4.55 -55.73
N GLY A 192 10.28 -5.41 -55.33
CA GLY A 192 11.44 -5.73 -56.14
C GLY A 192 11.17 -6.85 -57.15
N PRO A 193 11.54 -8.09 -56.81
CA PRO A 193 11.56 -9.18 -57.78
C PRO A 193 10.15 -9.53 -58.33
N LEU A 194 9.11 -9.53 -57.50
CA LEU A 194 7.77 -9.92 -57.95
C LEU A 194 7.19 -8.90 -58.94
N ASN A 195 7.27 -7.60 -58.60
CA ASN A 195 6.82 -6.51 -59.47
C ASN A 195 7.60 -6.51 -60.80
N TYR A 196 8.94 -6.68 -60.70
CA TYR A 196 9.77 -6.76 -61.90
C TYR A 196 9.40 -7.94 -62.81
N LEU A 197 9.23 -9.16 -62.28
CA LEU A 197 8.84 -10.33 -63.02
C LEU A 197 7.43 -10.19 -63.67
N LEU A 198 6.50 -9.56 -62.91
CA LEU A 198 5.14 -9.32 -63.40
C LEU A 198 5.16 -8.34 -64.59
N LEU A 199 5.82 -7.20 -64.45
CA LEU A 199 5.94 -6.18 -65.52
C LEU A 199 6.71 -6.70 -66.73
N ARG A 200 7.70 -7.52 -66.53
CA ARG A 200 8.45 -8.21 -67.58
C ARG A 200 7.57 -9.20 -68.33
N ARG A 201 6.70 -9.92 -67.67
CA ARG A 201 5.76 -10.88 -68.26
C ARG A 201 4.75 -10.22 -69.14
N PHE A 202 4.33 -8.98 -68.86
CA PHE A 202 3.38 -8.18 -69.64
C PHE A 202 4.09 -7.23 -70.62
N ASP A 203 5.40 -7.28 -70.71
CA ASP A 203 6.23 -6.39 -71.57
C ASP A 203 5.96 -4.89 -71.38
N ARG A 204 5.64 -4.52 -70.14
CA ARG A 204 5.28 -3.14 -69.73
C ARG A 204 6.18 -2.62 -68.59
N ARG A 205 7.49 -2.72 -68.75
CA ARG A 205 8.49 -2.31 -67.74
C ARG A 205 8.36 -0.87 -67.31
N GLU A 206 7.92 0.02 -68.18
CA GLU A 206 7.71 1.43 -67.91
C GLU A 206 6.66 1.68 -66.81
N TRP A 207 5.74 0.76 -66.62
CA TRP A 207 4.71 0.86 -65.56
C TRP A 207 5.30 0.74 -64.15
N ALA A 208 6.58 0.43 -64.01
CA ALA A 208 7.25 0.42 -62.69
C ALA A 208 7.16 1.77 -61.96
N TYR A 209 7.17 2.88 -62.70
CA TYR A 209 7.01 4.23 -62.13
C TYR A 209 5.67 4.49 -61.48
N VAL A 210 4.63 3.70 -61.82
CA VAL A 210 3.28 3.80 -61.27
C VAL A 210 3.07 2.71 -60.23
N THR A 211 3.49 1.47 -60.51
CA THR A 211 3.24 0.32 -59.63
C THR A 211 4.05 0.39 -58.34
N ILE A 212 5.27 0.89 -58.37
CA ILE A 212 6.09 1.02 -57.12
C ILE A 212 5.44 2.00 -56.13
N PRO A 213 5.10 3.26 -56.50
CA PRO A 213 4.40 4.16 -55.58
C PRO A 213 3.08 3.61 -55.09
N LEU A 214 2.30 2.92 -55.95
CA LEU A 214 1.05 2.30 -55.56
C LEU A 214 1.27 1.21 -54.53
N LEU A 215 2.23 0.32 -54.70
CA LEU A 215 2.59 -0.71 -53.76
C LEU A 215 3.07 -0.10 -52.44
N VAL A 216 3.87 0.96 -52.47
CA VAL A 216 4.28 1.68 -51.24
C VAL A 216 3.08 2.18 -50.49
N LEU A 217 2.10 2.80 -51.18
CA LEU A 217 0.84 3.27 -50.55
C LEU A 217 0.04 2.13 -49.95
N VAL A 218 -0.09 0.98 -50.63
CA VAL A 218 -0.82 -0.20 -50.16
C VAL A 218 -0.15 -0.78 -48.91
N PHE A 219 1.18 -0.95 -48.95
CA PHE A 219 1.90 -1.50 -47.81
C PHE A 219 1.93 -0.52 -46.63
N SER A 220 2.07 0.79 -46.87
CA SER A 220 1.99 1.81 -45.82
C SER A 220 0.60 1.86 -45.19
N GLY A 221 -0.45 1.79 -46.01
CA GLY A 221 -1.84 1.68 -45.52
C GLY A 221 -2.06 0.41 -44.72
N GLY A 222 -1.55 -0.73 -45.17
CA GLY A 222 -1.60 -2.02 -44.48
C GLY A 222 -0.86 -1.98 -43.11
N ALA A 223 0.33 -1.40 -43.09
CA ALA A 223 1.09 -1.20 -41.85
C ALA A 223 0.36 -0.29 -40.85
N TYR A 224 -0.21 0.81 -41.38
CA TYR A 224 -1.02 1.72 -40.56
C TYR A 224 -2.25 1.01 -39.97
N PHE A 225 -3.00 0.29 -40.82
CA PHE A 225 -4.17 -0.47 -40.39
C PHE A 225 -3.81 -1.54 -39.36
N TRP A 226 -2.73 -2.29 -39.57
CA TRP A 226 -2.24 -3.30 -38.64
C TRP A 226 -1.83 -2.68 -37.31
N GLY A 227 -1.08 -1.57 -37.33
CA GLY A 227 -0.65 -0.86 -36.12
C GLY A 227 -1.80 -0.22 -35.34
N THR A 228 -2.90 0.19 -36.01
CA THR A 228 -4.05 0.80 -35.33
C THR A 228 -5.06 -0.22 -34.82
N THR A 229 -5.21 -1.36 -35.51
CA THR A 229 -6.18 -2.40 -35.13
C THR A 229 -5.83 -3.08 -33.82
N GLY A 230 -4.54 -3.18 -33.50
CA GLY A 230 -4.06 -3.77 -32.22
C GLY A 230 -4.30 -2.90 -30.97
N ARG A 231 -4.57 -1.61 -31.13
CA ARG A 231 -4.70 -0.66 -29.99
C ARG A 231 -6.09 -0.64 -29.35
N GLY A 232 -7.10 -1.33 -29.94
CA GLY A 232 -8.47 -1.29 -29.44
C GLY A 232 -9.16 0.08 -29.61
N ARG A 233 -10.39 0.19 -29.16
CA ARG A 233 -11.20 1.43 -29.15
C ARG A 233 -11.67 1.82 -27.75
N SER A 234 -11.48 0.95 -26.77
CA SER A 234 -11.85 1.15 -25.38
C SER A 234 -10.65 1.63 -24.55
N VAL A 235 -10.96 2.36 -23.51
CA VAL A 235 -9.97 2.68 -22.46
C VAL A 235 -9.71 1.42 -21.66
N ILE A 236 -8.45 1.15 -21.37
CA ILE A 236 -8.05 0.02 -20.52
C ILE A 236 -7.71 0.56 -19.13
N ALA A 237 -8.38 0.03 -18.12
CA ALA A 237 -8.13 0.31 -16.72
C ALA A 237 -7.57 -0.96 -16.05
N ASN A 238 -6.30 -0.95 -15.71
CA ASN A 238 -5.69 -2.04 -14.95
C ASN A 238 -5.49 -1.61 -13.49
N GLN A 239 -5.80 -2.51 -12.57
CA GLN A 239 -5.71 -2.28 -11.15
C GLN A 239 -4.80 -3.32 -10.50
N LEU A 240 -3.84 -2.84 -9.70
CA LEU A 240 -3.11 -3.65 -8.75
C LEU A 240 -3.49 -3.16 -7.36
N ALA A 241 -4.21 -3.95 -6.60
CA ALA A 241 -4.56 -3.62 -5.23
C ALA A 241 -3.73 -4.40 -4.23
N ILE A 242 -3.26 -3.72 -3.21
CA ILE A 242 -2.59 -4.31 -2.06
C ILE A 242 -3.48 -4.05 -0.86
N VAL A 243 -3.96 -5.12 -0.25
CA VAL A 243 -4.92 -5.05 0.85
C VAL A 243 -4.26 -5.61 2.11
N ARG A 244 -4.05 -4.75 3.09
CA ARG A 244 -3.61 -5.14 4.42
C ARG A 244 -4.83 -5.37 5.29
N VAL A 245 -4.96 -6.59 5.77
CA VAL A 245 -6.12 -7.00 6.57
C VAL A 245 -5.99 -6.43 7.97
N LEU A 246 -7.07 -5.80 8.44
CA LEU A 246 -7.15 -5.23 9.79
C LEU A 246 -7.39 -6.32 10.83
N GLU A 247 -7.18 -5.99 12.10
CA GLU A 247 -7.33 -6.93 13.22
C GLU A 247 -8.72 -7.57 13.30
N ASN A 248 -9.77 -6.83 12.91
CA ASN A 248 -11.15 -7.36 12.86
C ASN A 248 -11.35 -8.44 11.78
N ARG A 249 -10.37 -8.66 10.88
CA ARG A 249 -10.34 -9.65 9.80
C ARG A 249 -11.50 -9.61 8.80
N THR A 250 -12.38 -8.65 8.89
CA THR A 250 -13.49 -8.46 7.96
C THR A 250 -13.24 -7.32 6.97
N GLN A 251 -12.33 -6.44 7.33
CA GLN A 251 -11.95 -5.28 6.54
C GLN A 251 -10.44 -5.22 6.34
N GLY A 252 -10.02 -4.58 5.26
CA GLY A 252 -8.64 -4.30 4.96
C GLY A 252 -8.47 -2.91 4.37
N GLN A 253 -7.32 -2.32 4.62
CA GLN A 253 -6.90 -1.08 3.97
C GLN A 253 -6.31 -1.45 2.61
N ALA A 254 -6.99 -1.02 1.55
CA ALA A 254 -6.54 -1.20 0.18
C ALA A 254 -5.78 0.02 -0.31
N THR A 255 -4.57 -0.18 -0.82
CA THR A 255 -3.87 0.76 -1.69
C THR A 255 -3.95 0.21 -3.11
N THR A 256 -4.76 0.83 -3.94
CA THR A 256 -4.99 0.41 -5.33
C THR A 256 -4.22 1.30 -6.28
N PHE A 257 -3.34 0.73 -7.06
CA PHE A 257 -2.66 1.38 -8.16
C PHE A 257 -3.51 1.21 -9.43
N LEU A 258 -4.02 2.31 -9.93
CA LEU A 258 -4.84 2.36 -11.13
C LEU A 258 -4.03 2.91 -12.29
N THR A 259 -3.97 2.17 -13.39
CA THR A 259 -3.44 2.66 -14.66
C THR A 259 -4.53 2.76 -15.70
N LEU A 260 -4.58 3.90 -16.36
CA LEU A 260 -5.52 4.19 -17.44
C LEU A 260 -4.75 4.38 -18.73
N PHE A 261 -5.04 3.56 -19.72
CA PHE A 261 -4.50 3.68 -21.07
C PHE A 261 -5.59 4.14 -22.03
N SER A 262 -5.30 5.16 -22.84
CA SER A 262 -6.22 5.62 -23.88
C SER A 262 -5.62 5.41 -25.28
N PRO A 263 -6.39 4.85 -26.23
CA PRO A 263 -5.98 4.72 -27.63
C PRO A 263 -6.00 6.06 -28.39
N SER A 264 -6.62 7.10 -27.82
CA SER A 264 -6.74 8.43 -28.41
C SER A 264 -6.50 9.53 -27.39
N ARG A 265 -6.00 10.68 -27.84
CA ARG A 265 -5.90 11.86 -26.98
C ARG A 265 -7.28 12.36 -26.63
N ARG A 266 -7.63 12.32 -25.36
CA ARG A 266 -8.93 12.77 -24.88
C ARG A 266 -8.84 13.18 -23.41
N THR A 267 -9.71 14.14 -23.05
CA THR A 267 -9.97 14.48 -21.65
C THR A 267 -11.17 13.66 -21.18
N TYR A 268 -11.03 13.01 -20.03
CA TYR A 268 -12.05 12.19 -19.39
C TYR A 268 -12.46 12.79 -18.07
N GLU A 269 -13.71 12.57 -17.66
CA GLU A 269 -14.11 12.73 -16.28
C GLU A 269 -14.00 11.35 -15.59
N LEU A 270 -13.13 11.26 -14.58
CA LEU A 270 -13.00 10.07 -13.77
C LEU A 270 -13.86 10.20 -12.52
N GLY A 271 -14.71 9.23 -12.24
CA GLY A 271 -15.50 9.11 -11.01
C GLY A 271 -15.17 7.85 -10.24
N THR A 272 -15.08 7.97 -8.91
CA THR A 272 -14.95 6.86 -7.96
C THR A 272 -15.93 7.06 -6.79
N PRO A 273 -16.19 6.03 -5.96
CA PRO A 273 -16.97 6.17 -4.73
C PRO A 273 -16.40 7.25 -3.79
N SER A 274 -17.24 7.77 -2.89
CA SER A 274 -16.89 8.87 -1.99
C SER A 274 -15.92 8.51 -0.87
N ASP A 275 -15.79 7.23 -0.56
CA ASP A 275 -14.89 6.67 0.45
C ASP A 275 -13.47 6.41 -0.06
N VAL A 276 -13.20 6.80 -1.31
CA VAL A 276 -11.90 6.64 -1.97
C VAL A 276 -11.07 7.90 -1.86
N LEU A 277 -9.81 7.77 -1.44
CA LEU A 277 -8.82 8.84 -1.49
C LEU A 277 -7.96 8.66 -2.74
N LEU A 278 -8.11 9.55 -3.71
CA LEU A 278 -7.31 9.54 -4.95
C LEU A 278 -6.06 10.40 -4.80
N SER A 279 -4.98 9.96 -5.42
CA SER A 279 -3.75 10.74 -5.55
C SER A 279 -3.07 10.50 -6.90
N ASP A 280 -2.32 11.50 -7.37
CA ASP A 280 -1.51 11.40 -8.59
C ASP A 280 -0.24 10.58 -8.29
N LEU A 281 -0.03 9.52 -9.04
CA LEU A 281 1.13 8.65 -8.89
C LEU A 281 2.29 9.05 -9.80
N GLN A 282 2.05 9.90 -10.80
CA GLN A 282 3.11 10.31 -11.71
C GLN A 282 4.14 11.20 -11.01
N PRO A 283 5.44 10.90 -11.15
CA PRO A 283 6.48 11.75 -10.59
C PRO A 283 6.45 13.14 -11.26
N PRO A 284 6.86 14.20 -10.53
CA PRO A 284 6.74 15.58 -11.00
C PRO A 284 7.39 15.85 -12.36
N TRP A 285 8.48 15.13 -12.70
CA TRP A 285 9.21 15.29 -13.96
C TRP A 285 8.55 14.59 -15.16
N GLU A 286 7.62 13.65 -14.92
CA GLU A 286 6.85 12.98 -15.96
C GLU A 286 5.44 13.55 -16.13
N ARG A 287 5.05 14.50 -15.28
CA ARG A 287 3.73 15.12 -15.37
C ARG A 287 3.61 15.93 -16.66
N GLN A 288 2.79 15.42 -17.56
CA GLN A 288 2.38 16.15 -18.75
C GLN A 288 1.13 16.96 -18.41
N GLY A 289 1.29 18.26 -18.14
CA GLY A 289 0.15 19.17 -17.91
C GLY A 289 0.02 19.71 -16.47
N ALA A 290 -1.16 20.25 -16.16
CA ALA A 290 -1.47 20.80 -14.86
C ALA A 290 -1.55 19.69 -13.78
N PRO A 291 -1.34 20.04 -12.50
CA PRO A 291 -1.62 19.15 -11.39
C PRO A 291 -3.05 18.60 -11.47
N LEU A 292 -3.23 17.36 -11.01
CA LEU A 292 -4.53 16.72 -11.01
C LEU A 292 -5.49 17.50 -10.09
N ASN A 293 -6.61 17.96 -10.64
CA ASN A 293 -7.67 18.55 -9.83
C ASN A 293 -8.61 17.42 -9.36
N ILE A 294 -8.63 17.15 -8.05
CA ILE A 294 -9.50 16.13 -7.46
C ILE A 294 -10.56 16.81 -6.64
N GLU A 295 -11.82 16.57 -6.97
CA GLU A 295 -13.00 17.12 -6.30
C GLU A 295 -13.64 16.05 -5.42
N TYR A 296 -13.67 16.29 -4.11
CA TYR A 296 -14.31 15.43 -3.12
C TYR A 296 -15.71 15.94 -2.83
N ALA A 297 -16.75 15.14 -3.15
CA ALA A 297 -18.14 15.41 -2.84
C ALA A 297 -18.73 14.30 -1.98
N GLU A 298 -19.89 14.54 -1.36
CA GLU A 298 -20.55 13.56 -0.48
C GLU A 298 -20.84 12.21 -1.16
N ALA A 299 -21.15 12.21 -2.46
CA ALA A 299 -21.56 11.01 -3.18
C ALA A 299 -20.45 10.38 -4.03
N SER A 300 -19.39 11.12 -4.37
CA SER A 300 -18.33 10.63 -5.26
C SER A 300 -17.09 11.48 -5.21
N VAL A 301 -15.96 10.90 -5.53
CA VAL A 301 -14.71 11.62 -5.84
C VAL A 301 -14.57 11.73 -7.34
N ARG A 302 -14.24 12.91 -7.85
CA ARG A 302 -14.18 13.18 -9.29
C ARG A 302 -12.86 13.83 -9.68
N VAL A 303 -12.42 13.49 -10.87
CA VAL A 303 -11.36 14.19 -11.59
C VAL A 303 -11.93 14.68 -12.90
N PRO A 304 -12.40 15.97 -12.95
CA PRO A 304 -13.18 16.47 -14.09
C PRO A 304 -12.37 16.58 -15.38
N GLU A 305 -11.08 16.82 -15.29
CA GLU A 305 -10.21 17.08 -16.44
C GLU A 305 -8.99 16.15 -16.45
N LEU A 306 -9.22 14.84 -16.61
CA LEU A 306 -8.16 13.86 -16.75
C LEU A 306 -7.73 13.75 -18.21
N LEU A 307 -6.69 14.49 -18.61
CA LEU A 307 -6.13 14.38 -19.95
C LEU A 307 -5.25 13.14 -20.05
N ILE A 308 -5.55 12.27 -21.02
CA ILE A 308 -4.71 11.13 -21.39
C ILE A 308 -4.30 11.30 -22.85
N ASP A 309 -3.01 11.31 -23.14
CA ASP A 309 -2.50 11.45 -24.51
C ASP A 309 -2.54 10.10 -25.26
N VAL A 310 -2.36 10.15 -26.56
CA VAL A 310 -2.38 8.96 -27.43
C VAL A 310 -1.32 7.96 -27.00
N GLY A 311 -1.74 6.76 -26.61
CA GLY A 311 -0.81 5.70 -26.21
C GLY A 311 -0.11 5.96 -24.88
N ALA A 312 -0.50 7.00 -24.15
CA ALA A 312 0.03 7.29 -22.82
C ALA A 312 -0.73 6.50 -21.74
N VAL A 313 -0.03 6.27 -20.66
CA VAL A 313 -0.58 5.68 -19.43
C VAL A 313 -0.67 6.76 -18.36
N ARG A 314 -1.84 6.90 -17.76
CA ARG A 314 -2.03 7.73 -16.57
C ARG A 314 -2.10 6.82 -15.35
N ALA A 315 -1.23 7.07 -14.37
CA ALA A 315 -1.18 6.28 -13.14
C ALA A 315 -1.72 7.10 -11.96
N LEU A 316 -2.62 6.49 -11.19
CA LEU A 316 -3.23 7.05 -10.00
C LEU A 316 -3.08 6.04 -8.86
N ALA A 317 -3.04 6.53 -7.63
CA ALA A 317 -3.22 5.70 -6.44
C ALA A 317 -4.57 6.01 -5.79
N ALA A 318 -5.24 4.98 -5.32
CA ALA A 318 -6.52 5.08 -4.62
C ALA A 318 -6.43 4.31 -3.30
N GLU A 319 -6.85 4.94 -2.22
CA GLU A 319 -6.90 4.31 -0.91
C GLU A 319 -8.33 4.21 -0.43
N GLN A 320 -8.72 3.04 0.05
CA GLN A 320 -10.06 2.77 0.55
C GLN A 320 -10.05 1.62 1.56
N LEU A 321 -11.11 1.54 2.37
CA LEU A 321 -11.40 0.35 3.16
C LEU A 321 -12.22 -0.62 2.32
N VAL A 322 -11.80 -1.88 2.29
CA VAL A 322 -12.48 -2.94 1.53
C VAL A 322 -12.83 -4.13 2.41
N THR A 323 -13.89 -4.82 2.05
CA THR A 323 -14.18 -6.12 2.66
C THR A 323 -13.21 -7.16 2.12
N VAL A 324 -12.62 -7.94 3.01
CA VAL A 324 -11.64 -8.97 2.67
C VAL A 324 -12.24 -10.37 2.68
N PRO A 325 -11.66 -11.32 1.93
CA PRO A 325 -12.04 -12.72 2.02
C PRO A 325 -11.81 -13.25 3.45
N LEU A 326 -12.72 -14.09 3.93
CA LEU A 326 -12.62 -14.69 5.27
C LEU A 326 -11.59 -15.83 5.23
N LEU A 327 -10.38 -15.54 5.60
CA LEU A 327 -9.30 -16.53 5.78
C LEU A 327 -8.98 -16.65 7.28
N GLU A 328 -9.24 -17.83 7.85
CA GLU A 328 -8.78 -18.17 9.20
C GLU A 328 -7.34 -18.70 9.10
N THR A 329 -6.45 -18.15 9.92
CA THR A 329 -5.04 -18.52 9.92
C THR A 329 -4.61 -18.77 11.36
N THR A 330 -4.07 -19.94 11.65
CA THR A 330 -3.56 -20.29 12.99
C THR A 330 -2.15 -20.84 12.88
N VAL A 331 -1.30 -20.44 13.82
CA VAL A 331 0.08 -20.94 13.94
C VAL A 331 0.21 -21.68 15.26
N ARG A 332 0.70 -22.92 15.20
CA ARG A 332 1.00 -23.74 16.38
C ARG A 332 2.46 -24.18 16.34
N SER A 333 3.09 -24.26 17.48
CA SER A 333 4.39 -24.89 17.62
C SER A 333 4.21 -26.36 18.01
N VAL A 334 4.57 -27.26 17.08
CA VAL A 334 4.49 -28.71 17.27
C VAL A 334 5.88 -29.30 17.09
N ASP A 335 6.42 -29.98 18.08
CA ASP A 335 7.75 -30.59 18.07
C ASP A 335 8.89 -29.65 17.63
N GLY A 336 8.78 -28.35 17.97
CA GLY A 336 9.76 -27.32 17.60
C GLY A 336 9.67 -26.82 16.16
N LYS A 337 8.66 -27.28 15.40
CA LYS A 337 8.31 -26.76 14.09
C LYS A 337 7.06 -25.90 14.18
N ARG A 338 7.00 -24.85 13.36
CA ARG A 338 5.78 -24.05 13.21
C ARG A 338 4.86 -24.70 12.20
N GLN A 339 3.65 -25.00 12.62
CA GLN A 339 2.60 -25.53 11.77
C GLN A 339 1.56 -24.44 11.53
N VAL A 340 1.31 -24.10 10.27
CA VAL A 340 0.34 -23.08 9.88
C VAL A 340 -0.88 -23.76 9.28
N THR A 341 -2.05 -23.50 9.84
CA THR A 341 -3.32 -23.96 9.30
C THR A 341 -4.04 -22.78 8.66
N LEU A 342 -4.40 -22.96 7.39
CA LEU A 342 -5.12 -22.01 6.55
C LEU A 342 -6.49 -22.58 6.25
N ARG A 343 -7.56 -21.82 6.52
CA ARG A 343 -8.92 -22.21 6.22
C ARG A 343 -9.67 -21.10 5.51
N ASN A 344 -9.99 -21.32 4.24
CA ASN A 344 -10.75 -20.38 3.44
C ASN A 344 -12.24 -20.49 3.77
N ARG A 345 -12.76 -19.55 4.54
CA ARG A 345 -14.20 -19.46 4.90
C ARG A 345 -15.00 -18.61 3.93
N GLY A 346 -14.32 -17.98 2.97
CA GLY A 346 -14.93 -17.17 1.93
C GLY A 346 -15.45 -18.01 0.76
N ASP A 347 -16.06 -17.33 -0.18
CA ASP A 347 -16.62 -17.87 -1.42
C ASP A 347 -15.67 -17.76 -2.62
N ALA A 348 -14.54 -17.09 -2.43
CA ALA A 348 -13.56 -16.82 -3.47
C ALA A 348 -12.33 -17.73 -3.35
N VAL A 349 -11.77 -18.06 -4.50
CA VAL A 349 -10.49 -18.77 -4.60
C VAL A 349 -9.36 -17.81 -4.23
N LEU A 350 -8.43 -18.29 -3.41
CA LEU A 350 -7.18 -17.62 -3.08
C LEU A 350 -6.04 -18.33 -3.81
N ASP A 351 -5.33 -17.59 -4.63
CA ASP A 351 -4.30 -18.10 -5.52
C ASP A 351 -2.90 -17.68 -5.05
N ASP A 352 -1.88 -18.41 -5.45
CA ASP A 352 -0.46 -18.13 -5.14
C ASP A 352 -0.25 -17.75 -3.67
N ILE A 353 -0.75 -18.58 -2.76
CA ILE A 353 -0.58 -18.36 -1.32
C ILE A 353 0.88 -18.58 -0.93
N VAL A 354 1.43 -17.59 -0.22
CA VAL A 354 2.77 -17.62 0.34
C VAL A 354 2.71 -17.31 1.83
N LEU A 355 3.39 -18.11 2.62
CA LEU A 355 3.70 -17.81 4.01
C LEU A 355 5.02 -17.06 4.06
N SER A 356 5.10 -15.99 4.83
CA SER A 356 6.35 -15.23 4.98
C SER A 356 6.53 -14.72 6.39
N THR A 357 7.75 -14.66 6.85
CA THR A 357 8.15 -14.01 8.09
C THR A 357 8.64 -12.58 7.81
N VAL A 358 8.75 -11.78 8.85
CA VAL A 358 9.21 -10.38 8.77
C VAL A 358 10.62 -10.25 8.16
N ASP A 359 11.49 -11.25 8.38
CA ASP A 359 12.83 -11.30 7.80
C ASP A 359 12.86 -11.72 6.32
N GLY A 360 11.68 -11.90 5.70
CA GLY A 360 11.54 -12.21 4.28
C GLY A 360 11.74 -13.67 3.90
N GLN A 361 11.88 -14.56 4.88
CA GLN A 361 11.86 -15.99 4.60
C GLN A 361 10.47 -16.42 4.19
N SER A 362 10.34 -17.19 3.11
CA SER A 362 9.04 -17.51 2.55
C SER A 362 8.89 -18.97 2.15
N GLN A 363 7.63 -19.42 2.08
CA GLN A 363 7.24 -20.74 1.63
C GLN A 363 5.97 -20.65 0.79
N TYR A 364 6.02 -21.20 -0.41
CA TYR A 364 4.88 -21.29 -1.30
C TYR A 364 3.93 -22.42 -0.89
N VAL A 365 2.64 -22.10 -0.81
CA VAL A 365 1.57 -23.05 -0.46
C VAL A 365 0.70 -23.40 -1.68
N GLY A 366 0.50 -22.45 -2.59
CA GLY A 366 -0.29 -22.62 -3.79
C GLY A 366 -1.72 -22.13 -3.64
N LEU A 367 -2.67 -22.82 -4.28
CA LEU A 367 -4.07 -22.43 -4.38
C LEU A 367 -4.89 -23.01 -3.22
N LEU A 368 -5.89 -22.25 -2.74
CA LEU A 368 -6.87 -22.68 -1.74
C LEU A 368 -8.29 -22.33 -2.23
N GLU A 369 -9.08 -23.35 -2.53
CA GLU A 369 -10.46 -23.14 -2.99
C GLU A 369 -11.40 -22.69 -1.84
N ALA A 370 -12.59 -22.24 -2.20
CA ALA A 370 -13.61 -21.86 -1.24
C ALA A 370 -13.99 -23.05 -0.35
N GLY A 371 -13.90 -22.88 0.97
CA GLY A 371 -14.20 -23.89 1.96
C GLY A 371 -13.06 -24.85 2.28
N ASP A 372 -11.94 -24.79 1.55
CA ASP A 372 -10.78 -25.65 1.79
C ASP A 372 -10.04 -25.29 3.07
N GLU A 373 -9.42 -26.34 3.65
CA GLU A 373 -8.50 -26.24 4.77
C GLU A 373 -7.19 -26.94 4.44
N ARG A 374 -6.07 -26.28 4.75
CA ARG A 374 -4.73 -26.85 4.53
C ARG A 374 -3.83 -26.54 5.73
N THR A 375 -3.14 -27.54 6.21
CA THR A 375 -2.12 -27.41 7.24
C THR A 375 -0.76 -27.68 6.63
N VAL A 376 0.20 -26.81 6.89
CA VAL A 376 1.55 -26.84 6.32
C VAL A 376 2.57 -26.65 7.43
N ASP A 377 3.59 -27.47 7.48
CA ASP A 377 4.76 -27.22 8.32
C ASP A 377 5.56 -26.08 7.68
N PHE A 378 5.79 -24.99 8.42
CA PHE A 378 6.50 -23.83 7.90
C PHE A 378 8.00 -24.14 7.83
N GLU A 379 8.44 -24.43 6.62
CA GLU A 379 9.85 -24.70 6.26
C GLU A 379 10.25 -23.71 5.14
N PRO A 380 10.75 -22.51 5.49
CA PRO A 380 11.07 -21.51 4.50
C PRO A 380 12.24 -21.97 3.63
N LEU A 381 12.06 -21.93 2.31
CA LEU A 381 13.01 -22.42 1.32
C LEU A 381 13.69 -21.31 0.51
N GLY A 382 13.18 -20.06 0.57
CA GLY A 382 13.68 -18.98 -0.27
C GLY A 382 13.29 -17.59 0.21
N GLY A 383 13.67 -16.58 -0.57
CA GLY A 383 13.25 -15.19 -0.37
C GLY A 383 11.90 -14.92 -1.01
N LEU A 384 11.20 -13.92 -0.48
CA LEU A 384 9.90 -13.51 -0.99
C LEU A 384 10.02 -13.07 -2.47
N GLY A 385 9.28 -13.71 -3.36
CA GLY A 385 9.28 -13.44 -4.80
C GLY A 385 10.04 -14.45 -5.66
N ASP A 386 10.88 -15.32 -5.08
CA ASP A 386 11.58 -16.36 -5.87
C ASP A 386 10.67 -17.55 -6.20
N GLU A 387 9.57 -17.70 -5.48
CA GLU A 387 8.68 -18.86 -5.52
C GLU A 387 7.53 -18.73 -6.53
N PHE A 388 7.30 -17.54 -7.09
CA PHE A 388 6.25 -17.32 -8.07
C PHE A 388 6.67 -17.80 -9.45
N GLY A 389 5.83 -18.63 -10.07
CA GLY A 389 6.06 -19.10 -11.43
C GLY A 389 6.09 -17.98 -12.47
N ALA A 390 6.70 -18.26 -13.64
CA ALA A 390 6.73 -17.30 -14.74
C ALA A 390 5.33 -16.89 -15.19
N MET A 391 5.20 -15.64 -15.67
CA MET A 391 3.98 -15.08 -16.24
C MET A 391 3.36 -16.01 -17.30
N ASP A 392 2.22 -16.59 -17.01
CA ASP A 392 1.47 -17.36 -17.98
C ASP A 392 0.19 -16.60 -18.35
N GLY A 393 0.36 -15.58 -19.21
CA GLY A 393 -0.77 -14.82 -19.78
C GLY A 393 -1.43 -13.78 -18.86
N ARG A 394 -0.94 -13.56 -17.65
CA ARG A 394 -1.47 -12.57 -16.70
C ARG A 394 -1.08 -11.14 -17.10
N VAL A 395 -1.92 -10.18 -16.72
CA VAL A 395 -1.68 -8.74 -16.95
C VAL A 395 -0.65 -8.19 -15.97
N ILE A 396 -0.55 -8.78 -14.77
CA ILE A 396 0.34 -8.34 -13.69
C ILE A 396 1.36 -9.43 -13.41
N ASP A 397 2.63 -9.05 -13.43
CA ASP A 397 3.73 -9.90 -13.00
C ASP A 397 3.82 -9.90 -11.45
N ARG A 398 3.20 -10.90 -10.84
CA ARG A 398 3.17 -11.09 -9.38
C ARG A 398 4.56 -11.19 -8.78
N GLN A 399 5.49 -11.84 -9.49
CA GLN A 399 6.88 -11.96 -9.05
C GLN A 399 7.59 -10.61 -9.01
N ALA A 400 7.37 -9.75 -10.03
CA ALA A 400 7.93 -8.41 -10.04
C ALA A 400 7.35 -7.55 -8.90
N VAL A 401 6.04 -7.65 -8.64
CA VAL A 401 5.37 -6.97 -7.51
C VAL A 401 6.00 -7.40 -6.19
N MET A 402 6.13 -8.70 -5.95
CA MET A 402 6.66 -9.22 -4.69
C MET A 402 8.13 -8.86 -4.47
N ARG A 403 8.96 -8.89 -5.51
CA ARG A 403 10.36 -8.45 -5.42
C ARG A 403 10.52 -6.97 -5.08
N GLN A 404 9.63 -6.12 -5.61
CA GLN A 404 9.72 -4.67 -5.39
C GLN A 404 9.06 -4.22 -4.10
N LEU A 405 7.93 -4.81 -3.75
CA LEU A 405 7.12 -4.37 -2.62
C LEU A 405 7.22 -5.30 -1.41
N GLY A 406 7.76 -6.50 -1.56
CA GLY A 406 7.78 -7.50 -0.49
C GLY A 406 8.37 -6.99 0.82
N GLY A 407 9.47 -6.23 0.75
CA GLY A 407 10.09 -5.61 1.92
C GLY A 407 9.27 -4.46 2.56
N ILE A 408 8.27 -3.93 1.82
CA ILE A 408 7.39 -2.84 2.30
C ILE A 408 6.09 -3.43 2.87
N LEU A 409 5.64 -4.56 2.29
CA LEU A 409 4.35 -5.17 2.62
C LEU A 409 4.34 -5.81 4.02
N LEU A 410 5.46 -6.37 4.42
CA LEU A 410 5.62 -6.94 5.73
C LEU A 410 6.10 -5.82 6.68
N PRO A 411 5.49 -5.64 7.85
CA PRO A 411 6.03 -4.73 8.83
C PRO A 411 7.42 -5.24 9.18
N LEU A 412 8.44 -4.56 8.64
CA LEU A 412 9.82 -4.85 8.96
C LEU A 412 9.98 -4.63 10.46
N GLY A 413 9.98 -5.69 11.24
CA GLY A 413 10.66 -5.69 12.51
C GLY A 413 12.08 -5.25 12.18
N PHE A 414 12.52 -4.18 12.82
CA PHE A 414 13.78 -3.48 12.59
C PHE A 414 14.94 -4.40 12.20
N THR A 415 14.99 -4.79 10.93
CA THR A 415 16.21 -5.38 10.39
C THR A 415 17.18 -4.22 10.17
N ASN A 416 18.39 -4.34 10.69
CA ASN A 416 19.50 -3.40 10.53
C ASN A 416 19.95 -3.27 9.06
N GLY A 417 19.02 -3.12 8.13
CA GLY A 417 19.28 -2.97 6.71
C GLY A 417 19.13 -1.52 6.28
N VAL A 418 20.15 -0.98 5.63
CA VAL A 418 20.07 0.33 4.96
C VAL A 418 19.17 0.16 3.73
N VAL A 419 18.04 0.85 3.69
CA VAL A 419 17.20 0.95 2.50
C VAL A 419 17.93 1.82 1.50
N LEU A 420 18.42 1.21 0.42
CA LEU A 420 19.03 1.94 -0.69
C LEU A 420 17.95 2.61 -1.56
N PRO A 421 18.26 3.74 -2.21
CA PRO A 421 17.38 4.35 -3.21
C PRO A 421 17.04 3.33 -4.30
N GLY A 422 15.77 2.92 -4.40
CA GLY A 422 15.31 1.86 -5.28
C GLY A 422 14.69 0.65 -4.56
N GLY A 423 14.51 0.71 -3.23
CA GLY A 423 13.78 -0.30 -2.45
C GLY A 423 14.53 -1.60 -2.15
N MET A 424 15.82 -1.69 -2.49
CA MET A 424 16.64 -2.84 -2.11
C MET A 424 17.12 -2.68 -0.68
N VAL A 425 16.77 -3.64 0.17
CA VAL A 425 17.36 -3.78 1.51
C VAL A 425 18.69 -4.51 1.34
N ALA A 426 19.80 -3.80 1.52
CA ALA A 426 21.11 -4.44 1.55
C ALA A 426 21.36 -5.01 2.96
N PRO A 427 21.64 -6.31 3.12
CA PRO A 427 22.06 -6.83 4.40
C PRO A 427 23.39 -6.18 4.80
N VAL A 428 23.45 -5.63 6.01
CA VAL A 428 24.71 -5.15 6.57
C VAL A 428 25.61 -6.34 6.83
N ALA A 429 26.77 -6.37 6.18
CA ALA A 429 27.75 -7.44 6.38
C ALA A 429 28.23 -7.45 7.86
N PRO A 430 28.35 -8.65 8.48
CA PRO A 430 28.86 -8.74 9.83
C PRO A 430 30.33 -8.24 9.88
N GLY A 431 30.57 -7.09 10.50
CA GLY A 431 31.92 -6.54 10.70
C GLY A 431 32.15 -5.11 10.23
N GLU A 432 31.16 -4.44 9.58
CA GLU A 432 31.28 -3.01 9.33
C GLU A 432 30.96 -2.23 10.61
N GLU A 433 31.91 -1.38 11.02
CA GLU A 433 31.76 -0.51 12.19
C GLU A 433 30.55 0.44 11.95
N ARG A 434 29.56 0.34 12.82
CA ARG A 434 28.45 1.28 12.91
C ARG A 434 29.02 2.69 13.09
N PHE A 435 28.53 3.63 12.31
CA PHE A 435 28.63 5.04 12.64
C PHE A 435 27.73 5.27 13.87
N THR A 436 28.24 4.98 15.03
CA THR A 436 27.58 5.24 16.31
C THR A 436 27.78 6.71 16.67
N LEU A 437 26.69 7.45 16.67
CA LEU A 437 26.62 8.68 17.47
C LEU A 437 26.71 8.23 18.94
N PRO A 438 27.68 8.69 19.74
CA PRO A 438 28.07 8.09 21.03
C PRO A 438 27.01 8.14 22.14
N GLU A 439 25.84 8.66 21.95
CA GLU A 439 24.77 8.79 22.95
C GLU A 439 23.40 8.21 22.53
N ALA A 440 23.27 7.66 21.34
CA ALA A 440 21.97 7.14 20.87
C ALA A 440 21.70 5.68 21.29
N ASP A 441 22.74 4.89 21.51
CA ASP A 441 22.62 3.45 21.78
C ASP A 441 22.07 3.10 23.18
N GLU A 442 22.06 4.01 24.15
CA GLU A 442 21.42 3.78 25.45
C GLU A 442 19.94 4.22 25.52
N LEU A 443 19.39 4.83 24.46
CA LEU A 443 18.10 5.51 24.53
C LEU A 443 16.93 4.74 23.91
N PHE A 444 17.18 3.71 23.10
CA PHE A 444 16.13 2.95 22.42
C PHE A 444 16.47 1.46 22.37
N GLU A 445 16.39 0.76 23.49
CA GLU A 445 15.96 -0.64 23.43
C GLU A 445 14.47 -0.63 23.06
N LEU A 446 14.19 -0.50 21.76
CA LEU A 446 12.90 -0.93 21.21
C LEU A 446 12.89 -2.43 21.39
N GLU A 447 11.96 -2.94 22.20
CA GLU A 447 11.68 -4.36 22.17
C GLU A 447 11.38 -4.70 20.72
N PRO A 448 12.16 -5.59 20.09
CA PRO A 448 11.88 -6.00 18.72
C PRO A 448 10.47 -6.57 18.71
N GLN A 449 9.61 -6.06 17.80
CA GLN A 449 8.40 -6.77 17.43
C GLN A 449 8.82 -8.23 17.21
N PRO A 450 8.10 -9.21 17.72
CA PRO A 450 8.54 -10.59 17.64
C PRO A 450 8.86 -10.92 16.18
N SER A 451 10.14 -11.21 15.92
CA SER A 451 10.66 -11.61 14.60
C SER A 451 9.97 -12.90 14.07
N ASP A 452 9.07 -13.42 14.86
CA ASP A 452 8.40 -14.71 14.70
C ASP A 452 7.03 -14.64 14.06
N THR A 453 6.45 -13.45 13.83
CA THR A 453 5.13 -13.32 13.22
C THR A 453 5.15 -13.85 11.78
N VAL A 454 4.27 -14.81 11.50
CA VAL A 454 4.05 -15.34 10.16
C VAL A 454 2.95 -14.53 9.49
N TYR A 455 3.20 -14.10 8.25
CA TYR A 455 2.22 -13.45 7.39
C TYR A 455 1.76 -14.40 6.30
N VAL A 456 0.49 -14.31 5.95
CA VAL A 456 -0.09 -15.03 4.82
C VAL A 456 -0.36 -14.01 3.72
N LEU A 457 0.24 -14.23 2.57
CA LEU A 457 0.02 -13.44 1.36
C LEU A 457 -0.76 -14.31 0.38
N ALA A 458 -1.82 -13.77 -0.22
CA ALA A 458 -2.58 -14.48 -1.23
C ALA A 458 -3.11 -13.54 -2.30
N TRP A 459 -3.19 -14.05 -3.53
CA TRP A 459 -3.68 -13.31 -4.68
C TRP A 459 -5.12 -13.68 -5.02
N GLN A 460 -5.83 -12.71 -5.58
CA GLN A 460 -7.15 -12.90 -6.16
C GLN A 460 -7.27 -12.06 -7.44
N GLU A 461 -7.81 -12.64 -8.49
CA GLU A 461 -8.16 -11.90 -9.71
C GLU A 461 -9.42 -11.06 -9.44
N ARG A 462 -9.20 -9.84 -8.95
CA ARG A 462 -10.25 -8.89 -8.58
C ARG A 462 -9.75 -7.47 -8.70
N ALA A 463 -10.60 -6.59 -9.24
CA ALA A 463 -10.40 -5.14 -9.24
C ALA A 463 -11.32 -4.52 -8.17
N PRO A 464 -10.81 -4.10 -7.01
CA PRO A 464 -11.66 -3.65 -5.90
C PRO A 464 -12.19 -2.23 -6.08
N LEU A 465 -11.56 -1.41 -6.94
CA LEU A 465 -11.94 -0.01 -7.16
C LEU A 465 -12.97 0.10 -8.30
N ASP A 466 -14.17 0.62 -7.99
CA ASP A 466 -15.17 0.99 -9.01
C ASP A 466 -14.74 2.28 -9.70
N VAL A 467 -14.35 2.17 -10.96
CA VAL A 467 -13.87 3.30 -11.79
C VAL A 467 -14.86 3.55 -12.91
N ARG A 468 -15.34 4.78 -13.02
CA ARG A 468 -16.22 5.25 -14.09
C ARG A 468 -15.54 6.33 -14.87
N LEU A 469 -15.56 6.21 -16.17
CA LEU A 469 -15.12 7.25 -17.11
C LEU A 469 -16.30 7.65 -17.97
N ASP A 470 -16.64 8.94 -17.95
CA ASP A 470 -17.73 9.45 -18.77
C ASP A 470 -17.43 9.28 -20.25
N GLU A 471 -18.47 8.88 -21.01
CA GLU A 471 -18.46 8.72 -22.47
C GLU A 471 -17.45 7.68 -23.03
N ALA A 472 -16.85 6.83 -22.19
CA ALA A 472 -15.93 5.80 -22.64
C ALA A 472 -16.34 4.40 -22.19
N SER A 473 -16.20 3.41 -23.07
CA SER A 473 -16.22 2.01 -22.67
C SER A 473 -14.89 1.68 -22.00
N VAL A 474 -14.93 1.27 -20.73
CA VAL A 474 -13.76 0.88 -19.95
C VAL A 474 -13.67 -0.64 -19.90
N GLN A 475 -12.53 -1.19 -20.29
CA GLN A 475 -12.17 -2.57 -20.00
C GLN A 475 -11.37 -2.57 -18.72
N SER A 476 -11.97 -3.03 -17.62
CA SER A 476 -11.30 -3.12 -16.33
C SER A 476 -10.79 -4.53 -16.09
N SER A 477 -9.54 -4.63 -15.67
CA SER A 477 -8.93 -5.84 -15.14
C SER A 477 -8.14 -5.50 -13.90
N GLY A 478 -7.93 -6.46 -12.99
CA GLY A 478 -7.14 -6.20 -11.80
C GLY A 478 -6.85 -7.45 -11.00
N GLU A 479 -5.81 -7.34 -10.22
CA GLU A 479 -5.40 -8.35 -9.25
C GLU A 479 -5.25 -7.70 -7.88
N THR A 480 -5.61 -8.46 -6.86
CA THR A 480 -5.53 -8.02 -5.46
C THR A 480 -4.62 -8.96 -4.70
N LEU A 481 -3.62 -8.39 -4.06
CA LEU A 481 -2.78 -9.06 -3.09
C LEU A 481 -3.30 -8.74 -1.68
N TYR A 482 -3.67 -9.76 -0.95
CA TYR A 482 -4.04 -9.65 0.45
C TYR A 482 -2.88 -10.05 1.35
N VAL A 483 -2.75 -9.37 2.49
CA VAL A 483 -1.74 -9.63 3.51
C VAL A 483 -2.44 -9.78 4.87
N TRP A 484 -2.40 -10.98 5.46
CA TRP A 484 -2.94 -11.29 6.79
C TRP A 484 -1.80 -11.57 7.78
N PRO A 485 -1.85 -11.04 8.98
CA PRO A 485 -1.08 -11.60 10.09
C PRO A 485 -1.69 -12.93 10.51
N ALA A 486 -0.88 -13.96 10.67
CA ALA A 486 -1.34 -15.23 11.23
C ALA A 486 -1.48 -15.11 12.77
N GLN A 487 -2.49 -15.79 13.34
CA GLN A 487 -2.70 -15.80 14.78
C GLN A 487 -1.91 -16.94 15.40
N GLU A 488 -1.17 -16.64 16.44
CA GLU A 488 -0.59 -17.66 17.30
C GLU A 488 -1.70 -18.25 18.18
N GLU A 489 -1.77 -19.57 18.22
CA GLU A 489 -2.66 -20.29 19.13
C GLU A 489 -1.85 -20.63 20.36
N GLU A 490 -2.27 -20.09 21.55
CA GLU A 490 -1.65 -20.33 22.87
C GLU A 490 -1.66 -21.81 23.28
#